data_595b2e4d42de23feb3ca03f1a2e11582
#
_entry.id   595b2e4d42de23feb3ca03f1a2e11582
#
_cell.length_a   1.000
_cell.length_b   1.000
_cell.length_c   1.000
_cell.angle_alpha   90.00
_cell.angle_beta   90.00
_cell.angle_gamma   90.00
#
_symmetry.space_group_name_H-M   'P 1'
#
loop_
_entity.id
_entity.type
_entity.pdbx_description
1 polymer ?
#
loop_
_entity_poly.entity_id
_entity_poly.type
_entity_poly.pdbx_seq_one_letter_code
_entity_poly.pdbx_strand_id
1 'polypeptide(L)'
;MQKSNDQNRFAKPASYKLWVGVFWLLVVLVAGGFYYATQKIAYTWRWNRVPIYFAYKDTIEIISDIDGDVESITKKGKEAVITVKGDEGVETYMVPATSKMVDKGYYVYAGETLASYTQWKPGLMVVGLWITLKVSVIATIFGIIIGIIGGISRISSNPALKWSAIVYVEIIRGSPLMVQIILWYFVLGTVINDLLAAYGLGRLPAFWYGVASLACFAGAYVTEIVRAGIQSIHRGQTEAARSLGMSYTQSMIHVILPQALRRILPPLAGQFISLIKDSSLLGIIAIREVTKAARE
;
A
#
# COMPACT_ATOMS: atom_id res chain seq x y z
N MET A 1 -38.78 39.06 -19.36
CA MET A 1 -39.57 37.84 -19.46
C MET A 1 -38.69 36.62 -19.84
N GLN A 2 -37.61 36.34 -19.09
CA GLN A 2 -36.65 35.27 -19.43
C GLN A 2 -36.22 34.39 -18.22
N LYS A 3 -36.90 34.50 -17.07
CA LYS A 3 -36.58 33.76 -15.83
C LYS A 3 -37.40 32.47 -15.62
N SER A 4 -38.31 32.11 -16.52
CA SER A 4 -39.24 30.98 -16.29
C SER A 4 -38.82 29.66 -16.93
N ASN A 5 -37.74 29.63 -17.74
CA ASN A 5 -37.40 28.43 -18.53
C ASN A 5 -36.29 27.55 -17.93
N ASP A 6 -35.58 28.01 -16.89
CA ASP A 6 -34.48 27.21 -16.30
C ASP A 6 -34.93 26.25 -15.19
N GLN A 7 -36.09 26.44 -14.59
CA GLN A 7 -36.59 25.55 -13.55
C GLN A 7 -37.10 24.18 -14.08
N ASN A 8 -37.43 24.09 -15.37
CA ASN A 8 -37.91 22.83 -15.97
C ASN A 8 -36.82 21.86 -16.46
N ARG A 9 -35.55 22.31 -16.47
CA ARG A 9 -34.43 21.43 -16.89
C ARG A 9 -34.13 20.30 -15.92
N PHE A 10 -34.57 20.35 -14.67
CA PHE A 10 -34.38 19.33 -13.64
C PHE A 10 -35.67 18.60 -13.23
N ALA A 11 -36.77 18.84 -13.93
CA ALA A 11 -38.00 18.10 -13.65
C ALA A 11 -37.81 16.62 -14.02
N LYS A 12 -37.96 15.75 -13.03
CA LYS A 12 -37.88 14.29 -13.24
C LYS A 12 -38.96 13.86 -14.24
N PRO A 13 -38.62 13.10 -15.30
CA PRO A 13 -39.59 12.64 -16.26
C PRO A 13 -40.70 11.82 -15.57
N ALA A 14 -41.92 11.83 -16.10
CA ALA A 14 -43.05 11.10 -15.53
C ALA A 14 -42.75 9.59 -15.31
N SER A 15 -41.87 9.02 -16.15
CA SER A 15 -41.42 7.64 -16.07
C SER A 15 -40.33 7.41 -15.01
N TYR A 16 -39.82 8.44 -14.30
CA TYR A 16 -38.72 8.30 -13.35
C TYR A 16 -38.99 7.24 -12.26
N LYS A 17 -40.20 7.25 -11.68
CA LYS A 17 -40.56 6.27 -10.64
C LYS A 17 -40.60 4.85 -11.19
N LEU A 18 -41.06 4.67 -12.43
CA LEU A 18 -41.05 3.37 -13.10
C LEU A 18 -39.63 2.86 -13.31
N TRP A 19 -38.73 3.68 -13.79
CA TRP A 19 -37.33 3.29 -13.97
C TRP A 19 -36.60 3.01 -12.65
N VAL A 20 -36.92 3.72 -11.58
CA VAL A 20 -36.43 3.40 -10.22
C VAL A 20 -36.98 2.01 -9.78
N GLY A 21 -38.25 1.71 -10.07
CA GLY A 21 -38.82 0.37 -9.81
C GLY A 21 -38.13 -0.72 -10.60
N VAL A 22 -37.88 -0.49 -11.90
CA VAL A 22 -37.15 -1.44 -12.77
C VAL A 22 -35.73 -1.65 -12.25
N PHE A 23 -35.03 -0.58 -11.83
CA PHE A 23 -33.70 -0.70 -11.24
C PHE A 23 -33.69 -1.61 -10.00
N TRP A 24 -34.61 -1.37 -9.05
CA TRP A 24 -34.65 -2.19 -7.85
C TRP A 24 -35.07 -3.63 -8.14
N LEU A 25 -35.97 -3.84 -9.12
CA LEU A 25 -36.32 -5.18 -9.58
C LEU A 25 -35.08 -5.91 -10.13
N LEU A 26 -34.30 -5.26 -10.96
CA LEU A 26 -33.05 -5.84 -11.48
C LEU A 26 -32.07 -6.17 -10.35
N VAL A 27 -31.90 -5.29 -9.37
CA VAL A 27 -31.04 -5.55 -8.20
C VAL A 27 -31.51 -6.79 -7.43
N VAL A 28 -32.82 -6.92 -7.19
CA VAL A 28 -33.39 -8.09 -6.51
C VAL A 28 -33.23 -9.36 -7.34
N LEU A 29 -33.45 -9.31 -8.65
CA LEU A 29 -33.25 -10.46 -9.55
C LEU A 29 -31.78 -10.92 -9.57
N VAL A 30 -30.82 -9.99 -9.63
CA VAL A 30 -29.39 -10.31 -9.58
C VAL A 30 -29.02 -10.92 -8.24
N ALA A 31 -29.44 -10.30 -7.12
CA ALA A 31 -29.18 -10.82 -5.79
C ALA A 31 -29.82 -12.19 -5.54
N GLY A 32 -31.08 -12.36 -5.96
CA GLY A 32 -31.81 -13.65 -5.87
C GLY A 32 -31.18 -14.73 -6.74
N GLY A 33 -30.79 -14.39 -7.96
CA GLY A 33 -30.06 -15.29 -8.86
C GLY A 33 -28.71 -15.75 -8.28
N PHE A 34 -27.97 -14.81 -7.70
CA PHE A 34 -26.72 -15.13 -7.02
C PHE A 34 -26.94 -16.04 -5.80
N TYR A 35 -27.94 -15.72 -4.97
CA TYR A 35 -28.30 -16.56 -3.82
C TYR A 35 -28.74 -17.97 -4.27
N TYR A 36 -29.57 -18.08 -5.28
CA TYR A 36 -29.98 -19.37 -5.85
C TYR A 36 -28.79 -20.17 -6.38
N ALA A 37 -27.87 -19.51 -7.09
CA ALA A 37 -26.66 -20.15 -7.59
C ALA A 37 -25.79 -20.70 -6.46
N THR A 38 -25.61 -19.94 -5.36
CA THR A 38 -24.83 -20.40 -4.20
C THR A 38 -25.47 -21.57 -3.50
N GLN A 39 -26.81 -21.63 -3.44
CA GLN A 39 -27.54 -22.78 -2.89
C GLN A 39 -27.33 -24.03 -3.76
N LYS A 40 -27.43 -23.88 -5.09
CA LYS A 40 -27.30 -25.00 -6.04
C LYS A 40 -25.92 -25.68 -5.98
N ILE A 41 -24.86 -24.92 -5.71
CA ILE A 41 -23.48 -25.44 -5.56
C ILE A 41 -23.14 -25.84 -4.11
N ALA A 42 -24.16 -25.86 -3.21
CA ALA A 42 -23.97 -26.14 -1.78
C ALA A 42 -22.86 -25.27 -1.12
N TYR A 43 -22.74 -24.02 -1.54
CA TYR A 43 -21.72 -23.12 -0.99
C TYR A 43 -22.04 -22.75 0.46
N THR A 44 -21.13 -23.06 1.38
CA THR A 44 -21.28 -22.74 2.80
C THR A 44 -20.68 -21.38 3.13
N TRP A 45 -21.54 -20.41 3.45
CA TRP A 45 -21.11 -19.10 3.92
C TRP A 45 -20.58 -19.19 5.36
N ARG A 46 -19.29 -18.90 5.57
CA ARG A 46 -18.64 -18.98 6.89
C ARG A 46 -18.44 -17.59 7.50
N TRP A 47 -19.53 -16.85 7.68
CA TRP A 47 -19.54 -15.50 8.24
C TRP A 47 -18.90 -15.40 9.63
N ASN A 48 -18.95 -16.47 10.42
CA ASN A 48 -18.32 -16.58 11.72
C ASN A 48 -16.78 -16.47 11.67
N ARG A 49 -16.16 -16.68 10.51
CA ARG A 49 -14.71 -16.53 10.33
C ARG A 49 -14.28 -15.12 9.98
N VAL A 50 -15.18 -14.25 9.54
CA VAL A 50 -14.86 -12.89 9.10
C VAL A 50 -14.13 -12.08 10.19
N PRO A 51 -14.52 -12.10 11.48
CA PRO A 51 -13.80 -11.36 12.52
C PRO A 51 -12.34 -11.75 12.66
N ILE A 52 -11.97 -13.02 12.40
CA ILE A 52 -10.59 -13.53 12.52
C ILE A 52 -9.65 -12.86 11.52
N TYR A 53 -10.16 -12.47 10.36
CA TYR A 53 -9.36 -11.75 9.37
C TYR A 53 -9.00 -10.32 9.80
N PHE A 54 -9.72 -9.73 10.76
CA PHE A 54 -9.45 -8.40 11.31
C PHE A 54 -8.67 -8.46 12.61
N ALA A 55 -9.06 -9.34 13.53
CA ALA A 55 -8.36 -9.54 14.79
C ALA A 55 -8.62 -10.96 15.31
N TYR A 56 -7.60 -11.61 15.85
CA TYR A 56 -7.73 -12.92 16.46
C TYR A 56 -6.92 -13.01 17.74
N LYS A 57 -7.34 -13.92 18.61
CA LYS A 57 -6.57 -14.30 19.80
C LYS A 57 -5.59 -15.39 19.39
N ASP A 58 -4.32 -15.11 19.57
CA ASP A 58 -3.25 -16.08 19.39
C ASP A 58 -2.76 -16.58 20.74
N THR A 59 -2.55 -17.86 20.86
CA THR A 59 -1.95 -18.46 22.06
C THR A 59 -0.45 -18.54 21.85
N ILE A 60 0.28 -17.76 22.64
CA ILE A 60 1.72 -17.75 22.63
C ILE A 60 2.19 -18.69 23.73
N GLU A 61 2.93 -19.71 23.33
CA GLU A 61 3.61 -20.63 24.24
C GLU A 61 5.09 -20.27 24.25
N ILE A 62 5.61 -20.04 25.45
CA ILE A 62 7.03 -19.84 25.67
C ILE A 62 7.57 -21.19 26.15
N ILE A 63 8.43 -21.78 25.33
CA ILE A 63 9.04 -23.08 25.54
C ILE A 63 10.47 -22.92 26.06
N SER A 64 10.98 -23.91 26.79
CA SER A 64 12.37 -23.98 27.19
C SER A 64 13.24 -24.43 26.00
N ASP A 65 14.37 -23.77 25.76
CA ASP A 65 15.32 -24.15 24.75
C ASP A 65 16.34 -25.14 25.28
N ILE A 66 16.45 -25.27 26.62
CA ILE A 66 17.40 -26.16 27.32
C ILE A 66 16.68 -27.06 28.34
N ASP A 67 17.31 -28.22 28.62
CA ASP A 67 16.95 -29.06 29.75
C ASP A 67 17.53 -28.49 31.05
N GLY A 68 16.77 -28.45 32.14
CA GLY A 68 17.31 -27.93 33.40
C GLY A 68 16.28 -27.67 34.47
N ASP A 69 16.77 -27.25 35.62
CA ASP A 69 15.93 -26.87 36.77
C ASP A 69 15.50 -25.37 36.71
N VAL A 70 14.28 -25.11 37.05
CA VAL A 70 13.80 -23.70 37.24
C VAL A 70 14.43 -23.13 38.52
N GLU A 71 15.56 -22.45 38.37
CA GLU A 71 16.35 -21.94 39.51
C GLU A 71 15.62 -20.78 40.25
N SER A 72 15.01 -19.88 39.47
CA SER A 72 14.29 -18.75 40.06
C SER A 72 13.15 -18.25 39.20
N ILE A 73 12.10 -17.73 39.84
CA ILE A 73 10.99 -17.00 39.20
C ILE A 73 10.86 -15.64 39.90
N THR A 74 11.35 -14.60 39.25
CA THR A 74 11.32 -13.25 39.81
C THR A 74 10.22 -12.42 39.14
N LYS A 75 9.24 -11.94 39.93
CA LYS A 75 8.20 -11.05 39.43
C LYS A 75 8.75 -9.62 39.27
N LYS A 76 8.60 -9.05 38.09
CA LYS A 76 9.00 -7.68 37.77
C LYS A 76 7.78 -6.91 37.22
N GLY A 77 6.94 -6.44 38.12
CA GLY A 77 5.68 -5.78 37.76
C GLY A 77 4.64 -6.73 37.13
N LYS A 78 4.30 -6.53 35.87
CA LYS A 78 3.36 -7.40 35.10
C LYS A 78 4.01 -8.60 34.45
N GLU A 79 5.34 -8.67 34.49
CA GLU A 79 6.13 -9.75 33.90
C GLU A 79 6.80 -10.58 35.01
N ALA A 80 7.10 -11.83 34.70
CA ALA A 80 7.93 -12.70 35.49
C ALA A 80 9.11 -13.16 34.64
N VAL A 81 10.28 -13.21 35.25
CA VAL A 81 11.49 -13.75 34.65
C VAL A 81 11.68 -15.14 35.23
N ILE A 82 11.62 -16.16 34.37
CA ILE A 82 11.91 -17.56 34.71
C ILE A 82 13.35 -17.82 34.30
N THR A 83 14.16 -18.26 35.24
CA THR A 83 15.56 -18.67 35.00
C THR A 83 15.63 -20.17 35.04
N VAL A 84 16.04 -20.78 33.93
CA VAL A 84 16.29 -22.22 33.81
C VAL A 84 17.79 -22.43 33.79
N LYS A 85 18.28 -23.35 34.65
CA LYS A 85 19.70 -23.72 34.74
C LYS A 85 19.84 -25.17 34.32
N GLY A 86 20.53 -25.41 33.22
CA GLY A 86 20.84 -26.69 32.68
C GLY A 86 22.35 -26.94 32.62
N ASP A 87 22.75 -28.10 32.13
CA ASP A 87 24.17 -28.48 31.93
C ASP A 87 24.83 -27.63 30.83
N GLU A 88 24.08 -27.10 29.87
CA GLU A 88 24.54 -26.27 28.76
C GLU A 88 24.62 -24.78 29.11
N GLY A 89 24.08 -24.36 30.26
CA GLY A 89 24.08 -22.95 30.69
C GLY A 89 22.86 -22.51 31.47
N VAL A 90 22.69 -21.19 31.57
CA VAL A 90 21.55 -20.56 32.25
C VAL A 90 20.80 -19.69 31.24
N GLU A 91 19.52 -19.96 31.05
CA GLU A 91 18.69 -19.15 30.19
C GLU A 91 17.56 -18.45 30.95
N THR A 92 17.16 -17.29 30.47
CA THR A 92 16.14 -16.46 31.09
C THR A 92 15.01 -16.16 30.14
N TYR A 93 13.78 -16.49 30.55
CA TYR A 93 12.56 -16.31 29.77
C TYR A 93 11.68 -15.24 30.41
N MET A 94 11.27 -14.24 29.66
CA MET A 94 10.32 -13.23 30.11
C MET A 94 8.91 -13.66 29.74
N VAL A 95 8.05 -13.78 30.75
CA VAL A 95 6.66 -14.22 30.61
C VAL A 95 5.72 -13.30 31.36
N PRO A 96 4.45 -13.14 30.96
CA PRO A 96 3.46 -12.48 31.80
C PRO A 96 3.29 -13.19 33.14
N ALA A 97 3.31 -12.47 34.26
CA ALA A 97 3.33 -13.05 35.59
C ALA A 97 2.15 -13.99 35.92
N THR A 98 1.04 -13.83 35.17
CA THR A 98 -0.19 -14.63 35.33
C THR A 98 -0.23 -15.88 34.44
N SER A 99 0.73 -16.08 33.56
CA SER A 99 0.72 -17.12 32.52
C SER A 99 1.70 -18.25 32.75
N LYS A 100 2.47 -18.20 33.86
CA LYS A 100 3.44 -19.24 34.19
C LYS A 100 2.75 -20.59 34.40
N MET A 101 3.34 -21.65 33.87
CA MET A 101 2.89 -23.05 34.02
C MET A 101 3.83 -23.89 34.87
N VAL A 102 5.01 -23.34 35.20
CA VAL A 102 6.04 -24.01 36.01
C VAL A 102 6.29 -23.28 37.31
N ASP A 103 6.74 -24.01 38.32
CA ASP A 103 7.12 -23.47 39.64
C ASP A 103 8.64 -23.63 39.85
N LYS A 104 9.17 -22.88 40.83
CA LYS A 104 10.59 -22.97 41.18
C LYS A 104 10.95 -24.40 41.64
N GLY A 105 12.06 -24.93 41.11
CA GLY A 105 12.52 -26.26 41.41
C GLY A 105 11.90 -27.35 40.54
N TYR A 106 11.08 -26.97 39.53
CA TYR A 106 10.57 -27.89 38.52
C TYR A 106 11.64 -28.13 37.47
N TYR A 107 11.88 -29.41 37.12
CA TYR A 107 12.78 -29.77 36.02
C TYR A 107 12.04 -29.74 34.71
N VAL A 108 12.54 -28.97 33.74
CA VAL A 108 11.93 -28.78 32.42
C VAL A 108 12.83 -29.40 31.34
N TYR A 109 12.19 -29.96 30.33
CA TYR A 109 12.88 -30.46 29.14
C TYR A 109 12.86 -29.42 28.03
N ALA A 110 13.85 -29.47 27.13
CA ALA A 110 13.86 -28.64 25.93
C ALA A 110 12.58 -28.91 25.11
N GLY A 111 11.88 -27.86 24.73
CA GLY A 111 10.57 -27.91 24.08
C GLY A 111 9.38 -27.95 25.03
N GLU A 112 9.56 -28.02 26.35
CA GLU A 112 8.46 -27.94 27.32
C GLU A 112 7.98 -26.54 27.54
N THR A 113 6.64 -26.38 27.70
CA THR A 113 6.00 -25.06 27.83
C THR A 113 6.18 -24.48 29.23
N LEU A 114 6.90 -23.37 29.34
CA LEU A 114 7.12 -22.62 30.57
C LEU A 114 5.95 -21.70 30.91
N ALA A 115 5.32 -21.13 29.89
CA ALA A 115 4.19 -20.23 30.01
C ALA A 115 3.32 -20.24 28.76
N SER A 116 2.00 -20.06 28.98
CA SER A 116 1.04 -19.93 27.87
C SER A 116 0.10 -18.74 28.15
N TYR A 117 -0.02 -17.84 27.17
CA TYR A 117 -0.92 -16.71 27.29
C TYR A 117 -1.54 -16.35 25.95
N THR A 118 -2.72 -15.76 26.01
CA THR A 118 -3.43 -15.30 24.81
C THR A 118 -3.20 -13.82 24.59
N GLN A 119 -2.85 -13.46 23.35
CA GLN A 119 -2.67 -12.08 22.93
C GLN A 119 -3.51 -11.79 21.68
N TRP A 120 -4.11 -10.60 21.63
CA TRP A 120 -4.75 -10.14 20.42
C TRP A 120 -3.71 -9.78 19.36
N LYS A 121 -3.84 -10.39 18.19
CA LYS A 121 -3.03 -10.06 16.99
C LYS A 121 -3.92 -9.48 15.89
N PRO A 122 -3.39 -8.51 15.11
CA PRO A 122 -4.09 -8.04 13.93
C PRO A 122 -4.24 -9.19 12.93
N GLY A 123 -5.43 -9.35 12.38
CA GLY A 123 -5.71 -10.36 11.37
C GLY A 123 -5.08 -10.00 10.01
N LEU A 124 -5.09 -10.97 9.11
CA LEU A 124 -4.45 -10.87 7.79
C LEU A 124 -4.91 -9.65 6.97
N MET A 125 -6.20 -9.30 7.05
CA MET A 125 -6.76 -8.15 6.33
C MET A 125 -6.18 -6.82 6.85
N VAL A 126 -6.00 -6.68 8.17
CA VAL A 126 -5.42 -5.46 8.77
C VAL A 126 -3.95 -5.34 8.40
N VAL A 127 -3.19 -6.44 8.48
CA VAL A 127 -1.78 -6.47 8.08
C VAL A 127 -1.64 -6.18 6.59
N GLY A 128 -2.48 -6.80 5.76
CA GLY A 128 -2.49 -6.57 4.31
C GLY A 128 -2.82 -5.11 3.96
N LEU A 129 -3.82 -4.52 4.63
CA LEU A 129 -4.17 -3.10 4.46
C LEU A 129 -3.00 -2.18 4.84
N TRP A 130 -2.34 -2.47 5.95
CA TRP A 130 -1.15 -1.71 6.36
C TRP A 130 -0.04 -1.76 5.32
N ILE A 131 0.24 -2.95 4.76
CA ILE A 131 1.25 -3.12 3.70
C ILE A 131 0.83 -2.37 2.44
N THR A 132 -0.44 -2.46 2.01
CA THR A 132 -1.00 -1.70 0.89
C THR A 132 -0.76 -0.21 1.04
N LEU A 133 -1.14 0.36 2.18
CA LEU A 133 -0.97 1.79 2.45
C LEU A 133 0.50 2.18 2.51
N LYS A 134 1.33 1.39 3.20
CA LYS A 134 2.77 1.64 3.31
C LYS A 134 3.45 1.67 1.95
N VAL A 135 3.20 0.68 1.10
CA VAL A 135 3.76 0.64 -0.27
C VAL A 135 3.27 1.83 -1.08
N SER A 136 1.95 2.09 -1.07
CA SER A 136 1.34 3.16 -1.88
C SER A 136 1.84 4.55 -1.49
N VAL A 137 1.99 4.83 -0.20
CA VAL A 137 2.52 6.11 0.28
C VAL A 137 3.97 6.29 -0.15
N ILE A 138 4.82 5.29 0.09
CA ILE A 138 6.24 5.36 -0.25
C ILE A 138 6.40 5.49 -1.78
N ALA A 139 5.70 4.67 -2.56
CA ALA A 139 5.74 4.73 -4.02
C ALA A 139 5.22 6.07 -4.56
N THR A 140 4.20 6.66 -3.93
CA THR A 140 3.71 8.00 -4.30
C THR A 140 4.75 9.08 -4.05
N ILE A 141 5.44 9.06 -2.92
CA ILE A 141 6.47 10.06 -2.60
C ILE A 141 7.59 10.00 -3.66
N PHE A 142 8.13 8.81 -3.94
CA PHE A 142 9.15 8.65 -4.97
C PHE A 142 8.61 8.94 -6.37
N GLY A 143 7.38 8.53 -6.67
CA GLY A 143 6.72 8.83 -7.94
C GLY A 143 6.51 10.32 -8.18
N ILE A 144 6.17 11.10 -7.15
CA ILE A 144 6.08 12.56 -7.23
C ILE A 144 7.46 13.18 -7.51
N ILE A 145 8.51 12.73 -6.84
CA ILE A 145 9.87 13.22 -7.05
C ILE A 145 10.30 12.95 -8.51
N ILE A 146 10.18 11.72 -8.97
CA ILE A 146 10.47 11.33 -10.36
C ILE A 146 9.62 12.15 -11.33
N GLY A 147 8.33 12.29 -11.05
CA GLY A 147 7.38 12.99 -11.88
C GLY A 147 7.64 14.49 -12.01
N ILE A 148 8.05 15.16 -10.93
CA ILE A 148 8.44 16.57 -10.97
C ILE A 148 9.68 16.75 -11.84
N ILE A 149 10.71 15.92 -11.62
CA ILE A 149 11.94 15.94 -12.42
C ILE A 149 11.62 15.68 -13.89
N GLY A 150 10.83 14.64 -14.19
CA GLY A 150 10.39 14.30 -15.55
C GLY A 150 9.55 15.40 -16.19
N GLY A 151 8.60 15.99 -15.45
CA GLY A 151 7.73 17.06 -15.94
C GLY A 151 8.51 18.34 -16.32
N ILE A 152 9.46 18.73 -15.48
CA ILE A 152 10.36 19.86 -15.76
C ILE A 152 11.26 19.52 -16.97
N SER A 153 11.82 18.32 -17.00
CA SER A 153 12.66 17.88 -18.13
C SER A 153 11.90 17.91 -19.45
N ARG A 154 10.63 17.54 -19.45
CA ARG A 154 9.79 17.48 -20.64
C ARG A 154 9.44 18.85 -21.24
N ILE A 155 9.46 19.91 -20.45
CA ILE A 155 9.27 21.29 -20.89
C ILE A 155 10.59 22.05 -21.12
N SER A 156 11.73 21.40 -20.83
CA SER A 156 13.06 21.98 -21.00
C SER A 156 13.38 22.26 -22.46
N SER A 157 14.14 23.32 -22.71
CA SER A 157 14.73 23.62 -24.01
C SER A 157 15.94 22.71 -24.35
N ASN A 158 16.51 22.02 -23.34
CA ASN A 158 17.59 21.06 -23.55
C ASN A 158 17.03 19.77 -24.17
N PRO A 159 17.46 19.42 -25.43
CA PRO A 159 16.96 18.23 -26.12
C PRO A 159 17.24 16.93 -25.38
N ALA A 160 18.40 16.79 -24.71
CA ALA A 160 18.76 15.58 -23.99
C ALA A 160 17.79 15.30 -22.83
N LEU A 161 17.48 16.30 -22.01
CA LEU A 161 16.52 16.17 -20.92
C LEU A 161 15.12 15.90 -21.44
N LYS A 162 14.71 16.63 -22.48
CA LYS A 162 13.38 16.49 -23.07
C LYS A 162 13.15 15.10 -23.67
N TRP A 163 14.08 14.62 -24.50
CA TRP A 163 13.95 13.32 -25.13
C TRP A 163 14.04 12.16 -24.13
N SER A 164 14.93 12.23 -23.14
CA SER A 164 15.01 11.22 -22.08
C SER A 164 13.68 11.09 -21.33
N ALA A 165 13.05 12.23 -20.97
CA ALA A 165 11.76 12.22 -20.30
C ALA A 165 10.62 11.70 -21.21
N ILE A 166 10.66 12.01 -22.51
CA ILE A 166 9.70 11.47 -23.49
C ILE A 166 9.81 9.96 -23.55
N VAL A 167 11.03 9.43 -23.77
CA VAL A 167 11.27 7.99 -23.91
C VAL A 167 10.85 7.25 -22.65
N TYR A 168 11.22 7.77 -21.48
CA TYR A 168 10.78 7.21 -20.18
C TYR A 168 9.27 7.10 -20.10
N VAL A 169 8.56 8.19 -20.35
CA VAL A 169 7.09 8.23 -20.24
C VAL A 169 6.43 7.28 -21.24
N GLU A 170 6.89 7.27 -22.49
CA GLU A 170 6.31 6.42 -23.54
C GLU A 170 6.52 4.92 -23.24
N ILE A 171 7.71 4.53 -22.77
CA ILE A 171 8.00 3.13 -22.41
C ILE A 171 7.14 2.71 -21.22
N ILE A 172 7.15 3.51 -20.15
CA ILE A 172 6.47 3.13 -18.91
C ILE A 172 4.95 3.13 -19.08
N ARG A 173 4.37 4.13 -19.75
CA ARG A 173 2.92 4.19 -19.99
C ARG A 173 2.46 3.28 -21.12
N GLY A 174 3.33 2.91 -22.02
CA GLY A 174 3.06 1.98 -23.13
C GLY A 174 3.16 0.51 -22.73
N SER A 175 3.62 0.18 -21.53
CA SER A 175 3.75 -1.20 -21.07
C SER A 175 2.84 -1.50 -19.88
N PRO A 176 2.31 -2.74 -19.75
CA PRO A 176 1.46 -3.15 -18.64
C PRO A 176 2.22 -3.10 -17.31
N LEU A 177 1.61 -2.53 -16.26
CA LEU A 177 2.22 -2.44 -14.92
C LEU A 177 2.65 -3.82 -14.38
N MET A 178 1.83 -4.86 -14.60
CA MET A 178 2.16 -6.21 -14.15
C MET A 178 3.48 -6.71 -14.73
N VAL A 179 3.73 -6.45 -16.01
CA VAL A 179 4.99 -6.81 -16.69
C VAL A 179 6.17 -6.05 -16.06
N GLN A 180 5.97 -4.77 -15.75
CA GLN A 180 7.00 -3.97 -15.08
C GLN A 180 7.33 -4.53 -13.71
N ILE A 181 6.33 -4.89 -12.89
CA ILE A 181 6.55 -5.50 -11.56
C ILE A 181 7.39 -6.80 -11.70
N ILE A 182 7.08 -7.64 -12.68
CA ILE A 182 7.82 -8.87 -12.95
C ILE A 182 9.28 -8.57 -13.33
N LEU A 183 9.51 -7.60 -14.22
CA LEU A 183 10.85 -7.20 -14.62
C LEU A 183 11.66 -6.62 -13.46
N TRP A 184 11.04 -5.75 -12.65
CA TRP A 184 11.69 -5.18 -11.48
C TRP A 184 12.12 -6.23 -10.46
N TYR A 185 11.31 -7.24 -10.21
CA TYR A 185 11.60 -8.24 -9.18
C TYR A 185 12.45 -9.41 -9.71
N PHE A 186 12.03 -10.07 -10.80
CA PHE A 186 12.69 -11.28 -11.27
C PHE A 186 13.93 -11.01 -12.12
N VAL A 187 14.01 -9.86 -12.81
CA VAL A 187 15.17 -9.54 -13.63
C VAL A 187 16.11 -8.62 -12.86
N LEU A 188 15.68 -7.39 -12.59
CA LEU A 188 16.54 -6.41 -11.92
C LEU A 188 16.83 -6.83 -10.46
N GLY A 189 15.85 -7.40 -9.77
CA GLY A 189 15.99 -7.83 -8.40
C GLY A 189 17.01 -8.96 -8.25
N THR A 190 17.05 -9.92 -9.16
CA THR A 190 18.07 -10.97 -9.18
C THR A 190 19.47 -10.36 -9.37
N VAL A 191 19.64 -9.55 -10.41
CA VAL A 191 20.92 -8.89 -10.71
C VAL A 191 21.40 -8.03 -9.54
N ILE A 192 20.53 -7.22 -8.95
CA ILE A 192 20.89 -6.34 -7.84
C ILE A 192 21.25 -7.17 -6.60
N ASN A 193 20.47 -8.22 -6.27
CA ASN A 193 20.74 -9.05 -5.10
C ASN A 193 22.02 -9.88 -5.25
N ASP A 194 22.33 -10.35 -6.45
CA ASP A 194 23.59 -11.07 -6.71
C ASP A 194 24.79 -10.11 -6.62
N LEU A 195 24.63 -8.87 -7.11
CA LEU A 195 25.65 -7.85 -6.96
C LEU A 195 25.87 -7.47 -5.48
N LEU A 196 24.81 -7.27 -4.70
CA LEU A 196 24.90 -6.99 -3.27
C LEU A 196 25.59 -8.12 -2.52
N ALA A 197 25.26 -9.38 -2.83
CA ALA A 197 25.86 -10.56 -2.25
C ALA A 197 27.38 -10.65 -2.56
N ALA A 198 27.78 -10.28 -3.79
CA ALA A 198 29.19 -10.24 -4.19
C ALA A 198 30.02 -9.23 -3.36
N TYR A 199 29.38 -8.16 -2.85
CA TYR A 199 30.00 -7.19 -1.95
C TYR A 199 29.77 -7.48 -0.46
N GLY A 200 29.25 -8.67 -0.10
CA GLY A 200 28.99 -9.06 1.29
C GLY A 200 27.79 -8.31 1.91
N LEU A 201 26.95 -7.66 1.10
CA LEU A 201 25.74 -6.96 1.54
C LEU A 201 24.54 -7.91 1.53
N GLY A 202 23.58 -7.66 2.42
CA GLY A 202 22.35 -8.43 2.50
C GLY A 202 21.43 -8.25 1.28
N ARG A 203 20.59 -9.24 1.01
CA ARG A 203 19.59 -9.16 -0.06
C ARG A 203 18.48 -8.18 0.26
N LEU A 204 18.03 -7.41 -0.72
CA LEU A 204 16.87 -6.53 -0.60
C LEU A 204 15.56 -7.36 -0.66
N PRO A 205 14.62 -7.12 0.28
CA PRO A 205 13.32 -7.78 0.25
C PRO A 205 12.48 -7.35 -0.97
N ALA A 206 11.54 -8.23 -1.39
CA ALA A 206 10.59 -8.00 -2.48
C ALA A 206 9.83 -6.67 -2.35
N PHE A 207 9.58 -6.22 -1.13
CA PHE A 207 8.92 -4.96 -0.81
C PHE A 207 9.52 -3.76 -1.55
N TRP A 208 10.85 -3.63 -1.58
CA TRP A 208 11.52 -2.48 -2.20
C TRP A 208 11.46 -2.52 -3.73
N TYR A 209 11.47 -3.71 -4.33
CA TYR A 209 11.25 -3.86 -5.78
C TYR A 209 9.81 -3.52 -6.16
N GLY A 210 8.83 -3.91 -5.32
CA GLY A 210 7.44 -3.48 -5.47
C GLY A 210 7.28 -1.96 -5.38
N VAL A 211 7.90 -1.33 -4.39
CA VAL A 211 7.91 0.13 -4.24
C VAL A 211 8.55 0.81 -5.46
N ALA A 212 9.72 0.31 -5.92
CA ALA A 212 10.42 0.90 -7.06
C ALA A 212 9.63 0.81 -8.36
N SER A 213 9.00 -0.34 -8.64
CA SER A 213 8.17 -0.53 -9.84
C SER A 213 6.96 0.40 -9.83
N LEU A 214 6.24 0.50 -8.70
CA LEU A 214 5.09 1.40 -8.57
C LEU A 214 5.51 2.87 -8.61
N ALA A 215 6.64 3.23 -8.00
CA ALA A 215 7.16 4.60 -8.02
C ALA A 215 7.56 5.02 -9.43
N CYS A 216 8.23 4.14 -10.17
CA CYS A 216 8.61 4.37 -11.57
C CYS A 216 7.36 4.51 -12.45
N PHE A 217 6.37 3.64 -12.27
CA PHE A 217 5.09 3.72 -12.98
C PHE A 217 4.36 5.03 -12.67
N ALA A 218 4.15 5.35 -11.39
CA ALA A 218 3.49 6.58 -10.97
C ALA A 218 4.24 7.83 -11.46
N GLY A 219 5.58 7.81 -11.41
CA GLY A 219 6.43 8.89 -11.87
C GLY A 219 6.18 9.27 -13.33
N ALA A 220 5.92 8.31 -14.20
CA ALA A 220 5.59 8.57 -15.60
C ALA A 220 4.24 9.29 -15.75
N TYR A 221 3.23 8.91 -14.97
CA TYR A 221 1.94 9.60 -14.96
C TYR A 221 2.04 10.99 -14.34
N VAL A 222 2.76 11.12 -13.22
CA VAL A 222 2.98 12.42 -12.56
C VAL A 222 3.80 13.35 -13.46
N THR A 223 4.75 12.84 -14.25
CA THR A 223 5.46 13.62 -15.28
C THR A 223 4.50 14.35 -16.22
N GLU A 224 3.48 13.63 -16.72
CA GLU A 224 2.47 14.23 -17.59
C GLU A 224 1.53 15.19 -16.85
N ILE A 225 1.15 14.86 -15.62
CA ILE A 225 0.33 15.74 -14.79
C ILE A 225 1.06 17.06 -14.54
N VAL A 226 2.34 17.02 -14.19
CA VAL A 226 3.17 18.22 -13.97
C VAL A 226 3.34 19.02 -15.25
N ARG A 227 3.69 18.37 -16.36
CA ARG A 227 3.82 19.01 -17.67
C ARG A 227 2.50 19.70 -18.06
N ALA A 228 1.39 18.98 -18.02
CA ALA A 228 0.08 19.50 -18.39
C ALA A 228 -0.36 20.65 -17.45
N GLY A 229 -0.10 20.55 -16.16
CA GLY A 229 -0.40 21.57 -15.17
C GLY A 229 0.35 22.88 -15.45
N ILE A 230 1.64 22.81 -15.76
CA ILE A 230 2.44 24.01 -16.09
C ILE A 230 1.98 24.59 -17.43
N GLN A 231 1.80 23.77 -18.46
CA GLN A 231 1.40 24.23 -19.79
C GLN A 231 -0.05 24.73 -19.85
N SER A 232 -0.89 24.40 -18.88
CA SER A 232 -2.27 24.90 -18.79
C SER A 232 -2.36 26.37 -18.39
N ILE A 233 -1.29 26.96 -17.83
CA ILE A 233 -1.29 28.38 -17.44
C ILE A 233 -1.20 29.23 -18.69
N HIS A 234 -2.09 30.22 -18.78
CA HIS A 234 -2.17 31.12 -19.94
C HIS A 234 -0.85 31.87 -20.14
N ARG A 235 -0.37 31.93 -21.39
CA ARG A 235 0.91 32.59 -21.74
C ARG A 235 0.98 34.05 -21.30
N GLY A 236 -0.15 34.76 -21.30
CA GLY A 236 -0.25 36.14 -20.80
C GLY A 236 0.20 36.31 -19.34
N GLN A 237 0.16 35.28 -18.51
CA GLN A 237 0.73 35.34 -17.15
C GLN A 237 2.24 35.47 -17.16
N THR A 238 2.90 34.74 -18.05
CA THR A 238 4.36 34.84 -18.25
C THR A 238 4.74 36.17 -18.88
N GLU A 239 3.97 36.63 -19.88
CA GLU A 239 4.20 37.91 -20.57
C GLU A 239 4.03 39.11 -19.62
N ALA A 240 2.98 39.11 -18.80
CA ALA A 240 2.74 40.16 -17.80
C ALA A 240 3.88 40.19 -16.75
N ALA A 241 4.29 39.04 -16.22
CA ALA A 241 5.39 38.97 -15.28
C ALA A 241 6.71 39.49 -15.87
N ARG A 242 6.96 39.14 -17.13
CA ARG A 242 8.14 39.63 -17.87
C ARG A 242 8.11 41.12 -18.14
N SER A 243 6.93 41.69 -18.45
CA SER A 243 6.74 43.13 -18.63
C SER A 243 6.99 43.92 -17.32
N LEU A 244 6.81 43.28 -16.17
CA LEU A 244 7.15 43.86 -14.87
C LEU A 244 8.65 43.68 -14.49
N GLY A 245 9.48 43.25 -15.44
CA GLY A 245 10.95 43.09 -15.24
C GLY A 245 11.37 41.79 -14.60
N MET A 246 10.48 40.85 -14.38
CA MET A 246 10.86 39.53 -13.82
C MET A 246 11.71 38.72 -14.81
N SER A 247 12.75 38.04 -14.34
CA SER A 247 13.43 37.03 -15.11
C SER A 247 12.51 35.83 -15.38
N TYR A 248 12.86 34.96 -16.35
CA TYR A 248 12.09 33.74 -16.63
C TYR A 248 11.92 32.87 -15.36
N THR A 249 13.00 32.67 -14.62
CA THR A 249 13.00 31.89 -13.38
C THR A 249 12.11 32.52 -12.31
N GLN A 250 12.18 33.84 -12.12
CA GLN A 250 11.31 34.54 -11.18
C GLN A 250 9.82 34.44 -11.57
N SER A 251 9.51 34.62 -12.84
CA SER A 251 8.15 34.45 -13.38
C SER A 251 7.65 33.01 -13.15
N MET A 252 8.51 32.01 -13.40
CA MET A 252 8.17 30.60 -13.18
C MET A 252 7.87 30.32 -11.71
N ILE A 253 8.74 30.72 -10.78
CA ILE A 253 8.63 30.40 -9.36
C ILE A 253 7.48 31.18 -8.69
N HIS A 254 7.36 32.48 -8.97
CA HIS A 254 6.44 33.34 -8.21
C HIS A 254 5.05 33.46 -8.85
N VAL A 255 4.91 33.24 -10.16
CA VAL A 255 3.65 33.44 -10.88
C VAL A 255 3.09 32.14 -11.42
N ILE A 256 3.87 31.38 -12.19
CA ILE A 256 3.39 30.20 -12.90
C ILE A 256 3.22 29.01 -11.96
N LEU A 257 4.25 28.67 -11.19
CA LEU A 257 4.26 27.47 -10.36
C LEU A 257 3.16 27.45 -9.28
N PRO A 258 2.86 28.54 -8.55
CA PRO A 258 1.77 28.53 -7.58
C PRO A 258 0.39 28.30 -8.23
N GLN A 259 0.18 28.80 -9.44
CA GLN A 259 -1.05 28.58 -10.19
C GLN A 259 -1.10 27.14 -10.74
N ALA A 260 0.02 26.62 -11.27
CA ALA A 260 0.14 25.28 -11.77
C ALA A 260 -0.10 24.23 -10.68
N LEU A 261 0.44 24.44 -9.46
CA LEU A 261 0.24 23.53 -8.33
C LEU A 261 -1.25 23.33 -8.01
N ARG A 262 -2.06 24.37 -8.04
CA ARG A 262 -3.50 24.24 -7.83
C ARG A 262 -4.20 23.35 -8.88
N ARG A 263 -3.63 23.26 -10.09
CA ARG A 263 -4.14 22.42 -11.18
C ARG A 263 -3.55 21.00 -11.13
N ILE A 264 -2.34 20.85 -10.57
CA ILE A 264 -1.63 19.59 -10.44
C ILE A 264 -2.17 18.75 -9.26
N LEU A 265 -2.51 19.39 -8.13
CA LEU A 265 -2.90 18.69 -6.91
C LEU A 265 -4.11 17.74 -7.06
N PRO A 266 -5.23 18.11 -7.71
CA PRO A 266 -6.36 17.20 -7.85
C PRO A 266 -6.04 15.92 -8.66
N PRO A 267 -5.38 15.98 -9.83
CA PRO A 267 -4.93 14.77 -10.53
C PRO A 267 -3.92 13.94 -9.74
N LEU A 268 -3.05 14.55 -8.93
CA LEU A 268 -2.12 13.82 -8.05
C LEU A 268 -2.87 12.98 -7.01
N ALA A 269 -3.92 13.54 -6.40
CA ALA A 269 -4.77 12.77 -5.48
C ALA A 269 -5.42 11.56 -6.18
N GLY A 270 -5.88 11.74 -7.42
CA GLY A 270 -6.38 10.64 -8.26
C GLY A 270 -5.32 9.57 -8.52
N GLN A 271 -4.07 9.98 -8.80
CA GLN A 271 -2.96 9.06 -9.00
C GLN A 271 -2.63 8.25 -7.74
N PHE A 272 -2.68 8.88 -6.55
CA PHE A 272 -2.51 8.16 -5.28
C PHE A 272 -3.59 7.09 -5.08
N ILE A 273 -4.86 7.42 -5.33
CA ILE A 273 -5.97 6.46 -5.25
C ILE A 273 -5.76 5.30 -6.24
N SER A 274 -5.27 5.58 -7.45
CA SER A 274 -4.93 4.54 -8.42
C SER A 274 -3.83 3.62 -7.91
N LEU A 275 -2.76 4.16 -7.32
CA LEU A 275 -1.67 3.37 -6.74
C LEU A 275 -2.11 2.41 -5.63
N ILE A 276 -3.08 2.82 -4.80
CA ILE A 276 -3.66 1.92 -3.79
C ILE A 276 -4.31 0.70 -4.47
N LYS A 277 -4.99 0.88 -5.60
CA LYS A 277 -5.58 -0.23 -6.37
C LYS A 277 -4.51 -1.05 -7.08
N ASP A 278 -3.54 -0.40 -7.68
CA ASP A 278 -2.45 -1.00 -8.45
C ASP A 278 -1.52 -1.84 -7.57
N SER A 279 -1.41 -1.50 -6.26
CA SER A 279 -0.66 -2.31 -5.29
C SER A 279 -1.17 -3.75 -5.17
N SER A 280 -2.44 -4.02 -5.56
CA SER A 280 -3.01 -5.37 -5.60
C SER A 280 -2.25 -6.32 -6.54
N LEU A 281 -1.54 -5.79 -7.54
CA LEU A 281 -0.71 -6.56 -8.46
C LEU A 281 0.59 -7.07 -7.80
N LEU A 282 1.00 -6.49 -6.66
CA LEU A 282 2.21 -6.91 -5.94
C LEU A 282 2.10 -8.31 -5.33
N GLY A 283 0.88 -8.84 -5.24
CA GLY A 283 0.64 -10.23 -4.85
C GLY A 283 1.41 -11.25 -5.71
N ILE A 284 1.76 -10.89 -6.96
CA ILE A 284 2.52 -11.76 -7.88
C ILE A 284 3.96 -11.98 -7.42
N ILE A 285 4.55 -11.01 -6.74
CA ILE A 285 5.90 -11.09 -6.16
C ILE A 285 5.86 -11.42 -4.66
N ALA A 286 4.80 -12.11 -4.24
CA ALA A 286 4.57 -12.61 -2.90
C ALA A 286 4.45 -11.55 -1.78
N ILE A 287 4.21 -10.28 -2.10
CA ILE A 287 3.88 -9.27 -1.10
C ILE A 287 2.44 -9.52 -0.63
N ARG A 288 2.26 -9.68 0.68
CA ARG A 288 0.95 -9.91 1.32
C ARG A 288 0.20 -8.59 1.52
N GLU A 289 -0.18 -7.96 0.42
CA GLU A 289 -1.08 -6.81 0.42
C GLU A 289 -2.55 -7.26 0.64
N VAL A 290 -3.48 -6.33 0.74
CA VAL A 290 -4.87 -6.61 1.15
C VAL A 290 -5.57 -7.63 0.25
N THR A 291 -5.34 -7.62 -1.07
CA THR A 291 -6.01 -8.54 -2.01
C THR A 291 -5.46 -9.97 -1.87
N LYS A 292 -4.15 -10.11 -1.64
CA LYS A 292 -3.53 -11.40 -1.36
C LYS A 292 -3.98 -11.93 -0.01
N ALA A 293 -4.02 -11.08 1.02
CA ALA A 293 -4.53 -11.43 2.34
C ALA A 293 -6.01 -11.89 2.31
N ALA A 294 -6.82 -11.35 1.39
CA ALA A 294 -8.22 -11.76 1.22
C ALA A 294 -8.39 -13.12 0.51
N ARG A 295 -7.35 -13.64 -0.13
CA ARG A 295 -7.36 -14.95 -0.82
C ARG A 295 -6.84 -16.09 0.07
N GLU A 296 -6.07 -15.78 1.10
CA GLU A 296 -5.57 -16.71 2.12
C GLU A 296 -6.63 -16.95 3.22
#